data_15c648a43666242a6247eae64df18ca9
#
_entry.id   15c648a43666242a6247eae64df18ca9
#
_cell.length_a   1.000
_cell.length_b   1.000
_cell.length_c   1.000
_cell.angle_alpha   90.00
_cell.angle_beta   90.00
_cell.angle_gamma   90.00
#
_symmetry.space_group_name_H-M   'P 1'
#
loop_
_entity.id
_entity.type
_entity.pdbx_description
1 polymer ?
#
loop_
_entity_poly.entity_id
_entity_poly.type
_entity_poly.pdbx_seq_one_letter_code
_entity_poly.pdbx_strand_id
1 'polypeptide(L)'
;MNMKATRIYTLLALLLMAGGVTMQAQENDRTLEYGYWADVVTEQPEGYVVDAEGNVEIYTPEGLAWLSCVVNGLNGCEPDNFDGRTVRLMADLNLEETYGLMNLVPIGNREHRFMGTFDGQDHSIDGLFILNSLGEEMRMDMGLFGYLYHGTVKNLSLNSGFYAYMHPFDMNTGTYELYYDALVAAVADSLSVVDGCTCRLKMLEAVGNAHAGGTYMASVVGLNRNSIVRNCCYEMDRYSQLGAIDVGGIVLRNLCEGDYADAIVENCYFYGSLMGSFSDENMGGIVCFNETVSNGKNAIVRNCYSELLDYLTGHYNKGCIVAYNSEGSVVENCFADVSGQQGLNGLFGTNLGETINCTEFVPYIYMGDGVLSEPVVIGETQTDRLVEALNAWVNAQEEPNLYREWIEGLTIYVPQFGEFWDDIADNESFSSVLVYPNPVIDRVVIEGVEAEEVWVYNGLGQVVKSVRGMNKIGLEGLPQGVYLLRIRDEKGKVFTAKVAVER
;
A
#
# COMPACT_ATOMS: atom_id res chain seq x y z
N MET A 1 20.57 19.64 2.13
CA MET A 1 19.15 19.78 1.78
C MET A 1 19.02 20.84 0.71
N ASN A 2 18.79 20.42 -0.50
CA ASN A 2 19.04 21.24 -1.70
C ASN A 2 17.83 22.13 -2.00
N MET A 3 17.90 23.43 -1.67
CA MET A 3 16.85 24.43 -1.91
C MET A 3 16.38 24.55 -3.37
N LYS A 4 17.04 23.90 -4.32
CA LYS A 4 16.65 23.90 -5.74
C LYS A 4 15.51 22.91 -6.04
N ALA A 5 15.52 21.74 -5.42
CA ALA A 5 14.46 20.74 -5.59
C ALA A 5 13.11 21.25 -5.05
N THR A 6 13.09 21.79 -3.82
CA THR A 6 11.87 22.33 -3.20
C THR A 6 11.23 23.47 -4.03
N ARG A 7 12.03 24.28 -4.75
CA ARG A 7 11.50 25.35 -5.61
C ARG A 7 10.87 24.83 -6.91
N ILE A 8 11.35 23.71 -7.44
CA ILE A 8 10.79 23.10 -8.66
C ILE A 8 9.42 22.51 -8.34
N TYR A 9 9.28 21.78 -7.23
CA TYR A 9 8.01 21.20 -6.80
C TYR A 9 6.95 22.27 -6.48
N THR A 10 7.33 23.36 -5.80
CA THR A 10 6.40 24.47 -5.50
C THR A 10 5.97 25.23 -6.77
N LEU A 11 6.80 25.27 -7.80
CA LEU A 11 6.46 25.94 -9.06
C LEU A 11 5.51 25.07 -9.92
N LEU A 12 5.67 23.75 -9.90
CA LEU A 12 4.75 22.83 -10.57
C LEU A 12 3.37 22.83 -9.90
N ALA A 13 3.32 22.74 -8.57
CA ALA A 13 2.07 22.77 -7.80
C ALA A 13 1.32 24.13 -7.98
N LEU A 14 2.03 25.26 -8.02
CA LEU A 14 1.43 26.58 -8.25
C LEU A 14 0.91 26.79 -9.69
N LEU A 15 1.49 26.13 -10.69
CA LEU A 15 1.00 26.17 -12.07
C LEU A 15 -0.30 25.36 -12.27
N LEU A 16 -0.49 24.32 -11.46
CA LEU A 16 -1.67 23.43 -11.52
C LEU A 16 -2.85 23.97 -10.71
N MET A 17 -2.60 24.74 -9.63
CA MET A 17 -3.67 25.33 -8.81
C MET A 17 -4.30 26.60 -9.40
N ALA A 18 -3.70 27.20 -10.42
CA ALA A 18 -4.23 28.40 -11.12
C ALA A 18 -5.20 28.03 -12.26
N GLY A 19 -6.09 27.07 -12.03
CA GLY A 19 -7.16 26.70 -12.97
C GLY A 19 -8.10 27.84 -13.28
N GLY A 20 -7.90 28.51 -14.41
CA GLY A 20 -8.75 29.61 -14.87
C GLY A 20 -8.17 30.38 -16.07
N VAL A 21 -7.06 29.98 -16.62
CA VAL A 21 -6.47 30.60 -17.81
C VAL A 21 -6.61 29.65 -18.99
N THR A 22 -7.43 30.05 -19.97
CA THR A 22 -7.43 29.45 -21.30
C THR A 22 -6.01 29.53 -21.86
N MET A 23 -5.27 28.43 -21.78
CA MET A 23 -4.00 28.30 -22.49
C MET A 23 -4.30 28.22 -23.99
N GLN A 24 -4.13 29.33 -24.70
CA GLN A 24 -3.76 29.25 -26.10
C GLN A 24 -2.36 28.61 -26.13
N ALA A 25 -2.29 27.42 -26.69
CA ALA A 25 -1.03 26.73 -26.94
C ALA A 25 -0.13 27.61 -27.82
N GLN A 26 0.79 28.32 -27.20
CA GLN A 26 2.01 28.73 -27.89
C GLN A 26 2.95 27.53 -27.80
N GLU A 27 3.25 26.95 -28.96
CA GLU A 27 4.37 26.02 -29.17
C GLU A 27 5.64 26.61 -28.59
N ASN A 28 5.91 26.39 -27.32
CA ASN A 28 7.24 26.44 -26.75
C ASN A 28 7.50 25.04 -26.20
N ASP A 29 8.13 24.27 -27.06
CA ASP A 29 8.78 23.00 -26.84
C ASP A 29 9.69 23.07 -25.60
N ARG A 30 9.12 22.81 -24.44
CA ARG A 30 9.81 22.40 -23.23
C ARG A 30 9.18 21.10 -22.79
N THR A 31 9.37 20.05 -23.59
CA THR A 31 9.33 18.68 -23.11
C THR A 31 10.37 18.61 -21.98
N LEU A 32 9.89 18.42 -20.75
CA LEU A 32 10.75 17.95 -19.67
C LEU A 32 11.17 16.54 -20.11
N GLU A 33 12.33 16.42 -20.75
CA GLU A 33 12.93 15.14 -21.07
C GLU A 33 13.40 14.51 -19.75
N TYR A 34 12.58 13.69 -19.13
CA TYR A 34 13.04 12.77 -18.10
C TYR A 34 13.73 11.60 -18.81
N GLY A 35 14.92 11.23 -18.35
CA GLY A 35 15.60 10.02 -18.84
C GLY A 35 14.85 8.76 -18.43
N TYR A 36 15.06 7.69 -19.17
CA TYR A 36 14.56 6.37 -18.81
C TYR A 36 15.67 5.53 -18.18
N TRP A 37 15.32 4.74 -17.18
CA TRP A 37 16.24 3.76 -16.61
C TRP A 37 16.80 2.82 -17.67
N ALA A 38 15.98 2.41 -18.66
CA ALA A 38 16.41 1.58 -19.77
C ALA A 38 17.48 2.22 -20.66
N ASP A 39 17.62 3.56 -20.67
CA ASP A 39 18.64 4.25 -21.46
C ASP A 39 20.02 4.23 -20.77
N VAL A 40 20.05 4.10 -19.44
CA VAL A 40 21.30 4.10 -18.65
C VAL A 40 21.72 2.70 -18.21
N VAL A 41 20.76 1.79 -18.00
CA VAL A 41 21.02 0.39 -17.63
C VAL A 41 20.89 -0.47 -18.88
N THR A 42 21.99 -0.53 -19.68
CA THR A 42 22.00 -1.22 -20.99
C THR A 42 22.62 -2.62 -20.95
N GLU A 43 23.16 -3.02 -19.79
CA GLU A 43 23.72 -4.35 -19.53
C GLU A 43 23.43 -4.77 -18.09
N GLN A 44 23.52 -6.07 -17.78
CA GLN A 44 23.23 -6.58 -16.45
C GLN A 44 24.18 -5.96 -15.42
N PRO A 45 23.63 -5.23 -14.42
CA PRO A 45 24.46 -4.61 -13.37
C PRO A 45 24.86 -5.64 -12.29
N GLU A 46 25.93 -5.31 -11.52
CA GLU A 46 26.39 -6.15 -10.42
C GLU A 46 25.31 -6.39 -9.33
N GLY A 47 24.39 -5.43 -9.15
CA GLY A 47 23.28 -5.51 -8.21
C GLY A 47 22.10 -6.40 -8.65
N TYR A 48 22.25 -7.14 -9.76
CA TYR A 48 21.28 -8.13 -10.25
C TYR A 48 21.95 -9.49 -10.32
N VAL A 49 21.72 -10.32 -9.30
CA VAL A 49 22.40 -11.61 -9.13
C VAL A 49 21.44 -12.76 -9.43
N VAL A 50 21.87 -13.69 -10.28
CA VAL A 50 21.06 -14.86 -10.67
C VAL A 50 21.68 -16.11 -10.06
N ASP A 51 20.88 -16.92 -9.36
CA ASP A 51 21.31 -18.21 -8.82
C ASP A 51 21.26 -19.36 -9.85
N ALA A 52 21.65 -20.57 -9.43
CA ALA A 52 21.68 -21.73 -10.31
C ALA A 52 20.28 -22.22 -10.75
N GLU A 53 19.26 -21.90 -9.99
CA GLU A 53 17.85 -22.21 -10.23
C GLU A 53 17.15 -21.12 -11.07
N GLY A 54 17.83 -19.99 -11.32
CA GLY A 54 17.34 -18.85 -12.08
C GLY A 54 16.51 -17.88 -11.23
N ASN A 55 16.54 -18.00 -9.90
CA ASN A 55 16.01 -16.95 -9.04
C ASN A 55 16.93 -15.73 -9.07
N VAL A 56 16.41 -14.58 -8.70
CA VAL A 56 17.13 -13.32 -8.76
C VAL A 56 17.15 -12.63 -7.40
N GLU A 57 18.30 -12.05 -7.07
CA GLU A 57 18.47 -11.15 -5.94
C GLU A 57 18.81 -9.74 -6.44
N ILE A 58 18.07 -8.73 -5.98
CA ILE A 58 18.21 -7.33 -6.37
C ILE A 58 18.75 -6.53 -5.19
N TYR A 59 19.88 -5.86 -5.41
CA TYR A 59 20.59 -5.09 -4.38
C TYR A 59 20.62 -3.57 -4.68
N THR A 60 20.34 -3.16 -5.93
CA THR A 60 20.48 -1.76 -6.35
C THR A 60 19.31 -1.31 -7.24
N PRO A 61 19.07 0.01 -7.37
CA PRO A 61 18.10 0.57 -8.32
C PRO A 61 18.31 0.11 -9.75
N GLU A 62 19.58 0.00 -10.19
CA GLU A 62 19.93 -0.49 -11.53
C GLU A 62 19.51 -1.96 -11.69
N GLY A 63 19.62 -2.79 -10.62
CA GLY A 63 19.15 -4.18 -10.61
C GLY A 63 17.64 -4.27 -10.82
N LEU A 64 16.87 -3.41 -10.18
CA LEU A 64 15.42 -3.32 -10.38
C LEU A 64 15.06 -2.87 -11.82
N ALA A 65 15.77 -1.88 -12.34
CA ALA A 65 15.59 -1.42 -13.70
C ALA A 65 15.94 -2.51 -14.74
N TRP A 66 16.97 -3.30 -14.46
CA TRP A 66 17.33 -4.45 -15.30
C TRP A 66 16.27 -5.55 -15.28
N LEU A 67 15.63 -5.80 -14.13
CA LEU A 67 14.49 -6.71 -14.07
C LEU A 67 13.39 -6.28 -15.05
N SER A 68 13.08 -4.98 -15.10
CA SER A 68 12.11 -4.45 -16.07
C SER A 68 12.57 -4.71 -17.52
N CYS A 69 13.85 -4.52 -17.81
CA CYS A 69 14.39 -4.81 -19.16
C CYS A 69 14.27 -6.30 -19.51
N VAL A 70 14.58 -7.19 -18.57
CA VAL A 70 14.51 -8.66 -18.77
C VAL A 70 13.07 -9.10 -18.99
N VAL A 71 12.12 -8.66 -18.15
CA VAL A 71 10.72 -9.08 -18.30
C VAL A 71 10.13 -8.58 -19.61
N ASN A 72 10.42 -7.34 -19.99
CA ASN A 72 9.83 -6.70 -21.18
C ASN A 72 10.61 -6.95 -22.48
N GLY A 73 11.76 -7.65 -22.45
CA GLY A 73 12.59 -7.87 -23.64
C GLY A 73 13.27 -6.59 -24.16
N LEU A 74 13.59 -5.64 -23.28
CA LEU A 74 14.29 -4.41 -23.63
C LEU A 74 15.82 -4.62 -23.65
N ASN A 75 16.54 -3.71 -24.27
CA ASN A 75 18.01 -3.68 -24.32
C ASN A 75 18.64 -5.00 -24.84
N GLY A 76 17.94 -5.70 -25.73
CA GLY A 76 18.40 -6.96 -26.30
C GLY A 76 18.25 -8.18 -25.40
N CYS A 77 17.56 -8.03 -24.27
CA CYS A 77 17.17 -9.18 -23.44
C CYS A 77 16.14 -10.05 -24.18
N GLU A 78 16.27 -11.36 -24.06
CA GLU A 78 15.16 -12.25 -24.37
C GLU A 78 14.12 -12.12 -23.26
N PRO A 79 12.82 -11.91 -23.55
CA PRO A 79 11.79 -11.72 -22.53
C PRO A 79 11.69 -12.93 -21.60
N ASP A 80 11.66 -12.68 -20.31
CA ASP A 80 11.54 -13.71 -19.28
C ASP A 80 10.41 -13.36 -18.29
N ASN A 81 9.45 -14.25 -18.16
CA ASN A 81 8.26 -14.06 -17.32
C ASN A 81 8.44 -14.54 -15.87
N PHE A 82 9.54 -15.16 -15.53
CA PHE A 82 9.88 -15.73 -14.21
C PHE A 82 8.91 -16.80 -13.68
N ASP A 83 8.16 -17.49 -14.51
CA ASP A 83 7.25 -18.54 -14.07
C ASP A 83 7.97 -19.58 -13.18
N GLY A 84 7.41 -19.83 -11.98
CA GLY A 84 7.96 -20.73 -10.97
C GLY A 84 9.25 -20.27 -10.28
N ARG A 85 9.73 -19.04 -10.53
CA ARG A 85 10.96 -18.47 -9.93
C ARG A 85 10.67 -17.27 -9.06
N THR A 86 11.63 -16.97 -8.19
CA THR A 86 11.53 -15.88 -7.22
C THR A 86 12.56 -14.79 -7.51
N VAL A 87 12.10 -13.55 -7.48
CA VAL A 87 12.92 -12.34 -7.44
C VAL A 87 12.84 -11.78 -6.03
N ARG A 88 13.98 -11.59 -5.35
CA ARG A 88 14.03 -11.04 -3.98
C ARG A 88 14.69 -9.67 -3.99
N LEU A 89 14.08 -8.75 -3.29
CA LEU A 89 14.71 -7.47 -2.95
C LEU A 89 15.58 -7.69 -1.71
N MET A 90 16.85 -7.32 -1.79
CA MET A 90 17.84 -7.61 -0.75
C MET A 90 18.31 -6.35 0.00
N ALA A 91 17.78 -5.18 -0.36
CA ALA A 91 18.09 -3.90 0.26
C ALA A 91 16.97 -2.90 0.01
N ASP A 92 16.87 -1.88 0.85
CA ASP A 92 16.05 -0.70 0.57
C ASP A 92 16.63 0.04 -0.63
N LEU A 93 15.80 0.39 -1.61
CA LEU A 93 16.22 1.08 -2.82
C LEU A 93 15.73 2.52 -2.82
N ASN A 94 16.61 3.44 -3.21
CA ASN A 94 16.26 4.83 -3.48
C ASN A 94 16.57 5.15 -4.97
N LEU A 95 15.53 5.20 -5.78
CA LEU A 95 15.66 5.41 -7.23
C LEU A 95 16.06 6.84 -7.60
N GLU A 96 15.92 7.81 -6.70
CA GLU A 96 16.30 9.21 -6.96
C GLU A 96 17.76 9.51 -6.62
N GLU A 97 18.44 8.65 -5.84
CA GLU A 97 19.72 8.98 -5.25
C GLU A 97 20.84 9.15 -6.29
N THR A 98 20.89 8.29 -7.29
CA THR A 98 22.00 8.26 -8.26
C THR A 98 21.77 9.16 -9.46
N TYR A 99 20.58 9.14 -10.05
CA TYR A 99 20.29 9.79 -11.32
C TYR A 99 19.19 10.87 -11.23
N GLY A 100 18.59 11.07 -10.04
CA GLY A 100 17.40 11.90 -9.87
C GLY A 100 16.15 11.18 -10.41
N LEU A 101 15.14 11.95 -10.79
CA LEU A 101 13.89 11.38 -11.33
C LEU A 101 14.13 10.76 -12.70
N MET A 102 14.05 9.46 -12.80
CA MET A 102 14.13 8.69 -14.03
C MET A 102 12.92 7.80 -14.20
N ASN A 103 12.37 7.76 -15.41
CA ASN A 103 11.18 6.98 -15.72
C ASN A 103 11.50 5.46 -15.73
N LEU A 104 10.82 4.71 -14.88
CA LEU A 104 10.89 3.25 -14.89
C LEU A 104 9.80 2.72 -15.83
N VAL A 105 10.19 1.88 -16.79
CA VAL A 105 9.21 1.08 -17.53
C VAL A 105 8.60 0.06 -16.56
N PRO A 106 7.27 -0.05 -16.42
CA PRO A 106 6.64 -1.03 -15.55
C PRO A 106 7.16 -2.46 -15.79
N ILE A 107 7.34 -3.23 -14.73
CA ILE A 107 7.76 -4.63 -14.84
C ILE A 107 6.57 -5.43 -15.37
N GLY A 108 6.73 -5.97 -16.58
CA GLY A 108 5.67 -6.66 -17.30
C GLY A 108 4.62 -5.72 -17.93
N ASN A 109 3.96 -6.23 -18.95
CA ASN A 109 2.91 -5.56 -19.70
C ASN A 109 1.92 -6.59 -20.28
N ARG A 110 0.96 -6.17 -21.10
CA ARG A 110 -0.06 -7.07 -21.67
C ARG A 110 0.52 -8.17 -22.59
N GLU A 111 1.70 -7.96 -23.18
CA GLU A 111 2.41 -8.92 -24.04
C GLU A 111 3.41 -9.76 -23.22
N HIS A 112 4.15 -9.15 -22.32
CA HIS A 112 5.20 -9.74 -21.49
C HIS A 112 4.78 -9.66 -20.02
N ARG A 113 4.01 -10.62 -19.56
CA ARG A 113 3.44 -10.63 -18.21
C ARG A 113 4.45 -11.17 -17.19
N PHE A 114 4.47 -10.59 -16.00
CA PHE A 114 5.24 -11.18 -14.91
C PHE A 114 4.44 -12.33 -14.27
N MET A 115 5.07 -13.52 -14.17
CA MET A 115 4.44 -14.74 -13.66
C MET A 115 5.18 -15.34 -12.46
N GLY A 116 6.27 -14.71 -12.01
CA GLY A 116 7.07 -15.16 -10.88
C GLY A 116 6.54 -14.68 -9.54
N THR A 117 7.35 -14.92 -8.51
CA THR A 117 7.18 -14.31 -7.19
C THR A 117 8.19 -13.17 -7.04
N PHE A 118 7.71 -11.95 -6.81
CA PHE A 118 8.53 -10.86 -6.33
C PHE A 118 8.34 -10.73 -4.83
N ASP A 119 9.39 -11.00 -4.07
CA ASP A 119 9.40 -10.90 -2.61
C ASP A 119 10.23 -9.69 -2.17
N GLY A 120 9.56 -8.69 -1.66
CA GLY A 120 10.21 -7.47 -1.18
C GLY A 120 11.05 -7.66 0.08
N GLN A 121 10.95 -8.81 0.78
CA GLN A 121 11.68 -9.10 2.03
C GLN A 121 11.54 -7.97 3.07
N ASP A 122 10.35 -7.34 3.13
CA ASP A 122 10.04 -6.14 3.94
C ASP A 122 10.91 -4.90 3.64
N HIS A 123 11.68 -4.93 2.55
CA HIS A 123 12.42 -3.77 2.07
C HIS A 123 11.52 -2.75 1.37
N SER A 124 12.04 -1.54 1.23
CA SER A 124 11.36 -0.42 0.61
C SER A 124 11.95 -0.02 -0.73
N ILE A 125 11.08 0.55 -1.57
CA ILE A 125 11.46 1.26 -2.78
C ILE A 125 10.98 2.70 -2.65
N ASP A 126 11.92 3.64 -2.66
CA ASP A 126 11.71 5.07 -2.63
C ASP A 126 11.96 5.70 -4.00
N GLY A 127 11.24 6.78 -4.33
CA GLY A 127 11.49 7.56 -5.54
C GLY A 127 11.07 6.89 -6.84
N LEU A 128 10.06 6.00 -6.79
CA LEU A 128 9.52 5.39 -8.01
C LEU A 128 8.84 6.47 -8.87
N PHE A 129 9.33 6.63 -10.10
CA PHE A 129 8.79 7.58 -11.06
C PHE A 129 8.34 6.85 -12.33
N ILE A 130 7.06 7.01 -12.67
CA ILE A 130 6.46 6.43 -13.88
C ILE A 130 5.70 7.53 -14.59
N LEU A 131 6.11 7.84 -15.81
CA LEU A 131 5.51 8.86 -16.66
C LEU A 131 5.08 8.24 -17.99
N ASN A 132 3.80 8.39 -18.31
CA ASN A 132 3.32 8.15 -19.66
C ASN A 132 3.41 9.48 -20.45
N SER A 133 4.44 9.64 -21.27
CA SER A 133 4.60 10.83 -22.08
C SER A 133 3.68 10.81 -23.31
N LEU A 134 3.25 12.01 -23.74
CA LEU A 134 2.34 12.29 -24.86
C LEU A 134 2.80 11.79 -26.25
N GLY A 135 3.31 10.57 -26.38
CA GLY A 135 3.63 9.95 -27.67
C GLY A 135 2.57 8.96 -28.10
N GLU A 136 2.24 8.90 -29.38
CA GLU A 136 1.19 8.02 -29.94
C GLU A 136 1.40 6.51 -29.69
N GLU A 137 2.53 6.09 -29.08
CA GLU A 137 2.91 4.68 -28.95
C GLU A 137 2.87 4.12 -27.51
N MET A 138 2.66 4.93 -26.47
CA MET A 138 2.70 4.43 -25.10
C MET A 138 1.31 4.37 -24.44
N ARG A 139 0.55 3.36 -24.81
CA ARG A 139 -0.64 2.92 -24.10
C ARG A 139 -0.23 1.81 -23.16
N MET A 140 -0.11 2.10 -21.86
CA MET A 140 0.34 1.09 -20.90
C MET A 140 -0.40 1.20 -19.57
N ASP A 141 -0.56 0.03 -18.95
CA ASP A 141 -0.96 -0.10 -17.56
C ASP A 141 0.23 0.32 -16.67
N MET A 142 0.03 1.20 -15.68
CA MET A 142 1.10 1.88 -14.95
C MET A 142 1.16 1.47 -13.48
N GLY A 143 2.30 1.00 -13.06
CA GLY A 143 2.62 0.58 -11.70
C GLY A 143 4.06 0.10 -11.63
N LEU A 144 4.56 -0.26 -10.45
CA LEU A 144 5.83 -1.00 -10.38
C LEU A 144 5.74 -2.25 -11.26
N PHE A 145 4.61 -2.98 -11.17
CA PHE A 145 4.23 -4.02 -12.11
C PHE A 145 3.11 -3.53 -13.03
N GLY A 146 3.33 -3.56 -14.33
CA GLY A 146 2.28 -3.26 -15.31
C GLY A 146 1.26 -4.39 -15.39
N TYR A 147 1.71 -5.65 -15.45
CA TYR A 147 0.81 -6.80 -15.55
C TYR A 147 1.35 -8.05 -14.84
N LEU A 148 0.60 -8.50 -13.83
CA LEU A 148 0.80 -9.79 -13.17
C LEU A 148 -0.17 -10.83 -13.75
N TYR A 149 0.31 -12.04 -14.04
CA TYR A 149 -0.50 -13.16 -14.48
C TYR A 149 -0.04 -14.44 -13.79
N HIS A 150 -0.84 -15.03 -12.92
CA HIS A 150 -0.41 -16.08 -11.99
C HIS A 150 0.81 -15.68 -11.14
N GLY A 151 1.10 -14.39 -11.06
CA GLY A 151 2.27 -13.86 -10.38
C GLY A 151 1.97 -13.45 -8.93
N THR A 152 3.01 -13.39 -8.11
CA THR A 152 2.90 -12.94 -6.73
C THR A 152 3.81 -11.73 -6.48
N VAL A 153 3.29 -10.71 -5.82
CA VAL A 153 4.08 -9.61 -5.24
C VAL A 153 3.79 -9.57 -3.75
N LYS A 154 4.82 -9.65 -2.92
CA LYS A 154 4.63 -9.68 -1.47
C LYS A 154 5.69 -8.94 -0.69
N ASN A 155 5.36 -8.57 0.57
CA ASN A 155 6.28 -8.01 1.57
C ASN A 155 7.06 -6.81 1.05
N LEU A 156 6.39 -5.83 0.46
CA LEU A 156 7.02 -4.68 -0.21
C LEU A 156 6.47 -3.36 0.35
N SER A 157 7.37 -2.41 0.64
CA SER A 157 6.99 -1.04 0.96
C SER A 157 7.33 -0.08 -0.18
N LEU A 158 6.36 0.72 -0.63
CA LEU A 158 6.54 1.83 -1.56
C LEU A 158 6.34 3.14 -0.80
N ASN A 159 7.44 3.86 -0.50
CA ASN A 159 7.40 4.99 0.43
C ASN A 159 7.35 6.36 -0.23
N SER A 160 7.66 6.46 -1.50
CA SER A 160 7.55 7.70 -2.27
C SER A 160 7.51 7.38 -3.76
N GLY A 161 6.78 8.17 -4.49
CA GLY A 161 6.69 8.02 -5.93
C GLY A 161 5.96 9.19 -6.56
N PHE A 162 6.20 9.41 -7.82
CA PHE A 162 5.50 10.36 -8.64
C PHE A 162 4.97 9.67 -9.89
N TYR A 163 3.71 9.89 -10.19
CA TYR A 163 3.04 9.35 -11.35
C TYR A 163 2.36 10.50 -12.11
N ALA A 164 2.64 10.64 -13.37
CA ALA A 164 1.99 11.62 -14.22
C ALA A 164 1.36 10.92 -15.43
N TYR A 165 0.07 11.17 -15.63
CA TYR A 165 -0.73 10.49 -16.62
C TYR A 165 -1.26 11.42 -17.68
N MET A 166 -1.31 10.92 -18.91
CA MET A 166 -2.23 11.41 -19.93
C MET A 166 -2.65 10.24 -20.80
N HIS A 167 -3.80 9.62 -20.50
CA HIS A 167 -4.38 8.63 -21.40
C HIS A 167 -4.91 9.31 -22.67
N PRO A 168 -4.42 8.96 -23.85
CA PRO A 168 -4.93 9.54 -25.08
C PRO A 168 -6.36 9.08 -25.36
N PHE A 169 -7.24 10.04 -25.56
CA PHE A 169 -8.55 9.77 -26.17
C PHE A 169 -8.36 9.35 -27.62
N ASP A 170 -8.80 8.16 -27.99
CA ASP A 170 -8.79 7.75 -29.40
C ASP A 170 -9.87 8.48 -30.17
N MET A 171 -9.48 9.53 -30.85
CA MET A 171 -10.36 10.35 -31.68
C MET A 171 -10.97 9.57 -32.86
N ASN A 172 -10.39 8.43 -33.24
CA ASN A 172 -10.87 7.66 -34.39
C ASN A 172 -12.01 6.70 -34.02
N THR A 173 -11.94 6.09 -32.85
CA THR A 173 -12.95 5.13 -32.37
C THR A 173 -13.97 5.76 -31.45
N GLY A 174 -13.69 6.92 -30.88
CA GLY A 174 -14.54 7.57 -29.88
C GLY A 174 -14.63 6.75 -28.58
N THR A 175 -13.73 5.80 -28.37
CA THR A 175 -13.66 4.93 -27.21
C THR A 175 -12.39 5.20 -26.43
N TYR A 176 -12.46 5.04 -25.09
CA TYR A 176 -11.30 4.98 -24.23
C TYR A 176 -10.88 3.50 -24.11
N GLU A 177 -9.66 3.21 -24.41
CA GLU A 177 -9.08 1.94 -23.99
C GLU A 177 -8.80 2.04 -22.50
N LEU A 178 -9.34 1.11 -21.70
CA LEU A 178 -9.17 1.11 -20.28
C LEU A 178 -7.73 0.66 -19.93
N TYR A 179 -6.95 1.59 -19.41
CA TYR A 179 -5.67 1.33 -18.75
C TYR A 179 -5.82 1.58 -17.26
N TYR A 180 -5.10 0.82 -16.49
CA TYR A 180 -5.19 0.84 -15.04
C TYR A 180 -3.90 1.39 -14.45
N ASP A 181 -4.05 2.13 -13.37
CA ASP A 181 -2.95 2.79 -12.70
C ASP A 181 -2.95 2.45 -11.21
N ALA A 182 -1.81 1.98 -10.71
CA ALA A 182 -1.62 1.70 -9.29
C ALA A 182 -0.14 1.72 -8.91
N LEU A 183 0.17 1.82 -7.64
CA LEU A 183 1.56 1.89 -7.20
C LEU A 183 2.25 0.53 -7.29
N VAL A 184 1.58 -0.55 -6.84
CA VAL A 184 2.16 -1.89 -6.83
C VAL A 184 1.93 -2.59 -8.16
N ALA A 185 0.68 -2.81 -8.55
CA ALA A 185 0.37 -3.50 -9.80
C ALA A 185 -0.83 -2.87 -10.51
N ALA A 186 -0.64 -2.44 -11.75
CA ALA A 186 -1.73 -1.92 -12.55
C ALA A 186 -2.79 -3.00 -12.80
N VAL A 187 -2.36 -4.21 -13.13
CA VAL A 187 -3.22 -5.38 -13.34
C VAL A 187 -2.70 -6.60 -12.59
N ALA A 188 -3.53 -7.17 -11.73
CA ALA A 188 -3.37 -8.49 -11.14
C ALA A 188 -4.45 -9.42 -11.71
N ASP A 189 -4.05 -10.42 -12.48
CA ASP A 189 -4.95 -11.27 -13.27
C ASP A 189 -4.72 -12.75 -12.98
N SER A 190 -5.80 -13.51 -13.03
CA SER A 190 -5.78 -14.98 -13.09
C SER A 190 -4.94 -15.62 -11.98
N LEU A 191 -5.49 -15.66 -10.76
CA LEU A 191 -4.84 -16.25 -9.57
C LEU A 191 -3.56 -15.54 -9.13
N SER A 192 -3.34 -14.29 -9.54
CA SER A 192 -2.25 -13.48 -8.99
C SER A 192 -2.51 -13.12 -7.53
N VAL A 193 -1.44 -12.86 -6.78
CA VAL A 193 -1.52 -12.48 -5.37
C VAL A 193 -0.69 -11.23 -5.10
N VAL A 194 -1.30 -10.22 -4.50
CA VAL A 194 -0.60 -9.06 -3.94
C VAL A 194 -0.80 -9.08 -2.44
N ASP A 195 0.27 -9.34 -1.68
CA ASP A 195 0.20 -9.65 -0.26
C ASP A 195 1.20 -8.84 0.57
N GLY A 196 0.75 -8.24 1.65
CA GLY A 196 1.62 -7.55 2.59
C GLY A 196 2.33 -6.31 2.01
N CYS A 197 1.72 -5.65 1.03
CA CYS A 197 2.29 -4.44 0.43
C CYS A 197 1.80 -3.18 1.17
N THR A 198 2.76 -2.30 1.50
CA THR A 198 2.49 -1.02 2.16
C THR A 198 2.83 0.12 1.21
N CYS A 199 1.87 1.02 0.97
CA CYS A 199 2.07 2.23 0.19
C CYS A 199 2.06 3.45 1.12
N ARG A 200 3.20 4.17 1.22
CA ARG A 200 3.36 5.40 2.00
C ARG A 200 3.87 6.49 1.09
N LEU A 201 2.99 7.35 0.64
CA LEU A 201 3.39 8.39 -0.29
C LEU A 201 3.61 9.70 0.45
N LYS A 202 4.81 10.23 0.37
CA LYS A 202 5.16 11.56 0.88
C LYS A 202 4.67 12.68 -0.04
N MET A 203 4.45 12.39 -1.30
CA MET A 203 3.88 13.32 -2.28
C MET A 203 3.36 12.51 -3.47
N LEU A 204 2.07 12.51 -3.68
CA LEU A 204 1.47 11.99 -4.90
C LEU A 204 0.75 13.14 -5.60
N GLU A 205 1.23 13.53 -6.75
CA GLU A 205 0.44 14.23 -7.73
C GLU A 205 0.15 13.26 -8.88
N ALA A 206 -0.94 12.51 -8.76
CA ALA A 206 -1.54 11.93 -9.95
C ALA A 206 -2.33 13.06 -10.63
N VAL A 207 -1.66 13.80 -11.48
CA VAL A 207 -2.30 14.82 -12.28
C VAL A 207 -2.80 14.20 -13.57
N GLY A 208 -3.99 13.62 -13.50
CA GLY A 208 -4.75 13.35 -14.70
C GLY A 208 -5.17 14.68 -15.35
N ASN A 209 -4.88 14.87 -16.63
CA ASN A 209 -5.46 15.99 -17.36
C ASN A 209 -6.92 15.63 -17.61
N ALA A 210 -7.77 16.16 -16.77
CA ALA A 210 -9.18 15.94 -16.71
C ALA A 210 -9.98 16.24 -17.99
N HIS A 211 -9.34 16.76 -19.01
CA HIS A 211 -9.99 17.06 -20.30
C HIS A 211 -9.67 16.02 -21.40
N ALA A 212 -8.82 15.03 -21.14
CA ALA A 212 -8.32 14.15 -22.20
C ALA A 212 -8.63 12.65 -22.03
N GLY A 213 -9.57 12.28 -21.16
CA GLY A 213 -9.94 10.88 -20.96
C GLY A 213 -9.63 10.37 -19.55
N GLY A 214 -10.45 9.46 -19.04
CA GLY A 214 -10.47 9.06 -17.66
C GLY A 214 -9.17 8.47 -17.14
N THR A 215 -8.73 8.93 -16.02
CA THR A 215 -7.72 8.22 -15.21
C THR A 215 -8.45 7.30 -14.23
N TYR A 216 -7.96 6.07 -14.14
CA TYR A 216 -8.50 4.99 -13.32
C TYR A 216 -7.42 4.54 -12.36
N MET A 217 -7.52 4.93 -11.08
CA MET A 217 -6.40 4.80 -10.14
C MET A 217 -6.75 4.10 -8.83
N ALA A 218 -5.78 3.36 -8.31
CA ALA A 218 -5.76 2.88 -6.93
C ALA A 218 -4.39 3.03 -6.28
N SER A 219 -4.30 2.82 -4.97
CA SER A 219 -2.98 2.81 -4.32
C SER A 219 -2.24 1.48 -4.52
N VAL A 220 -2.92 0.34 -4.48
CA VAL A 220 -2.26 -0.97 -4.52
C VAL A 220 -2.46 -1.66 -5.87
N VAL A 221 -3.71 -1.90 -6.29
CA VAL A 221 -4.00 -2.60 -7.54
C VAL A 221 -5.08 -1.87 -8.34
N GLY A 222 -4.81 -1.61 -9.62
CA GLY A 222 -5.78 -1.01 -10.54
C GLY A 222 -6.91 -1.99 -10.88
N LEU A 223 -6.60 -3.10 -11.54
CA LEU A 223 -7.54 -4.18 -11.81
C LEU A 223 -7.13 -5.46 -11.07
N ASN A 224 -7.95 -5.90 -10.13
CA ASN A 224 -7.87 -7.22 -9.51
C ASN A 224 -8.87 -8.16 -10.17
N ARG A 225 -8.43 -8.98 -11.15
CA ARG A 225 -9.29 -9.91 -11.88
C ARG A 225 -9.03 -11.35 -11.46
N ASN A 226 -10.03 -11.99 -10.82
CA ASN A 226 -9.92 -13.36 -10.32
C ASN A 226 -8.62 -13.64 -9.55
N SER A 227 -8.24 -12.70 -8.69
CA SER A 227 -6.95 -12.63 -8.01
C SER A 227 -7.17 -12.16 -6.57
N ILE A 228 -6.12 -12.15 -5.77
CA ILE A 228 -6.19 -11.82 -4.34
C ILE A 228 -5.31 -10.62 -4.04
N VAL A 229 -5.90 -9.62 -3.37
CA VAL A 229 -5.17 -8.51 -2.73
C VAL A 229 -5.43 -8.61 -1.23
N ARG A 230 -4.39 -8.85 -0.44
CA ARG A 230 -4.56 -9.01 1.02
C ARG A 230 -3.42 -8.40 1.82
N ASN A 231 -3.70 -8.11 3.10
CA ASN A 231 -2.73 -7.56 4.04
C ASN A 231 -2.07 -6.26 3.53
N CYS A 232 -2.73 -5.54 2.64
CA CYS A 232 -2.18 -4.35 2.00
C CYS A 232 -2.74 -3.08 2.62
N CYS A 233 -1.94 -2.03 2.61
CA CYS A 233 -2.38 -0.76 3.13
C CYS A 233 -1.85 0.45 2.36
N TYR A 234 -2.60 1.54 2.49
CA TYR A 234 -2.17 2.87 2.12
C TYR A 234 -2.20 3.78 3.34
N GLU A 235 -1.06 4.43 3.61
CA GLU A 235 -0.91 5.41 4.69
C GLU A 235 -0.43 6.73 4.10
N MET A 236 -1.18 7.78 4.37
CA MET A 236 -0.90 9.11 3.84
C MET A 236 -0.12 9.97 4.81
N ASP A 237 0.87 10.71 4.33
CA ASP A 237 1.35 11.91 4.99
C ASP A 237 0.41 13.09 4.65
N ARG A 238 0.20 14.02 5.56
CA ARG A 238 -0.85 15.06 5.60
C ARG A 238 -1.05 15.93 4.36
N TYR A 239 -0.28 15.73 3.29
CA TYR A 239 -0.27 16.59 2.10
C TYR A 239 -0.43 15.85 0.77
N SER A 240 -0.64 14.54 0.80
CA SER A 240 -0.79 13.72 -0.41
C SER A 240 -2.26 13.39 -0.64
N GLN A 241 -2.69 13.36 -1.89
CA GLN A 241 -4.06 13.00 -2.26
C GLN A 241 -4.02 12.02 -3.43
N LEU A 242 -4.84 10.97 -3.38
CA LEU A 242 -5.13 10.13 -4.53
C LEU A 242 -6.24 10.79 -5.34
N GLY A 243 -5.93 11.19 -6.57
CA GLY A 243 -6.89 11.92 -7.40
C GLY A 243 -6.99 11.38 -8.81
N ALA A 244 -8.22 11.04 -9.24
CA ALA A 244 -8.54 10.58 -10.59
C ALA A 244 -10.05 10.77 -10.87
N ILE A 245 -10.54 10.29 -12.02
CA ILE A 245 -11.99 10.24 -12.30
C ILE A 245 -12.63 9.14 -11.46
N ASP A 246 -12.07 7.91 -11.51
CA ASP A 246 -12.50 6.82 -10.64
C ASP A 246 -11.34 6.41 -9.76
N VAL A 247 -11.56 6.34 -8.45
CA VAL A 247 -10.52 6.09 -7.46
C VAL A 247 -10.93 5.00 -6.48
N GLY A 248 -10.06 4.01 -6.32
CA GLY A 248 -10.13 3.06 -5.23
C GLY A 248 -9.01 3.30 -4.22
N GLY A 249 -9.30 3.34 -2.94
CA GLY A 249 -8.27 3.51 -1.92
C GLY A 249 -7.21 2.41 -1.99
N ILE A 250 -7.61 1.16 -2.10
CA ILE A 250 -6.74 -0.01 -2.24
C ILE A 250 -6.83 -0.59 -3.64
N VAL A 251 -8.03 -0.88 -4.13
CA VAL A 251 -8.27 -1.47 -5.46
C VAL A 251 -9.27 -0.60 -6.22
N LEU A 252 -8.97 -0.30 -7.48
CA LEU A 252 -9.93 0.40 -8.30
C LEU A 252 -11.07 -0.52 -8.72
N ARG A 253 -10.74 -1.65 -9.34
CA ARG A 253 -11.73 -2.60 -9.83
C ARG A 253 -11.45 -4.02 -9.38
N ASN A 254 -12.30 -4.55 -8.52
CA ASN A 254 -12.30 -5.95 -8.08
C ASN A 254 -13.31 -6.71 -8.92
N LEU A 255 -12.82 -7.45 -9.93
CA LEU A 255 -13.65 -8.06 -10.98
C LEU A 255 -13.58 -9.58 -10.92
N CYS A 256 -14.69 -10.22 -10.61
CA CYS A 256 -14.84 -11.65 -10.79
C CYS A 256 -15.47 -11.95 -12.15
N GLU A 257 -14.69 -12.52 -13.06
CA GLU A 257 -15.08 -12.87 -14.41
C GLU A 257 -14.81 -14.36 -14.68
N GLY A 258 -15.80 -15.06 -15.20
CA GLY A 258 -15.71 -16.53 -15.34
C GLY A 258 -15.96 -17.24 -14.01
N ASP A 259 -15.75 -18.57 -13.96
CA ASP A 259 -16.17 -19.45 -12.87
C ASP A 259 -15.02 -20.23 -12.20
N TYR A 260 -13.76 -19.85 -12.45
CA TYR A 260 -12.59 -20.58 -11.94
C TYR A 260 -12.04 -20.05 -10.60
N ALA A 261 -12.18 -18.77 -10.31
CA ALA A 261 -11.71 -18.17 -9.06
C ALA A 261 -12.53 -16.93 -8.68
N ASP A 262 -12.62 -16.65 -7.40
CA ASP A 262 -13.14 -15.39 -6.89
C ASP A 262 -12.14 -14.23 -7.14
N ALA A 263 -12.61 -12.99 -7.09
CA ALA A 263 -11.76 -11.81 -7.00
C ALA A 263 -11.86 -11.27 -5.58
N ILE A 264 -10.76 -11.25 -4.82
CA ILE A 264 -10.79 -11.01 -3.39
C ILE A 264 -9.92 -9.81 -3.00
N VAL A 265 -10.48 -8.91 -2.19
CA VAL A 265 -9.75 -7.89 -1.45
C VAL A 265 -10.02 -8.11 0.03
N GLU A 266 -8.98 -8.45 0.80
CA GLU A 266 -9.17 -8.88 2.19
C GLU A 266 -8.08 -8.37 3.12
N ASN A 267 -8.46 -8.12 4.37
CA ASN A 267 -7.55 -7.68 5.42
C ASN A 267 -6.69 -6.49 4.98
N CYS A 268 -7.33 -5.44 4.45
CA CYS A 268 -6.67 -4.26 3.92
C CYS A 268 -7.19 -2.99 4.59
N TYR A 269 -6.36 -1.94 4.61
CA TYR A 269 -6.84 -0.64 5.06
C TYR A 269 -6.35 0.53 4.23
N PHE A 270 -7.16 1.58 4.25
CA PHE A 270 -6.85 2.86 3.64
C PHE A 270 -6.95 3.98 4.70
N TYR A 271 -5.85 4.69 4.90
CA TYR A 271 -5.79 5.90 5.70
C TYR A 271 -5.28 7.05 4.84
N GLY A 272 -6.17 7.97 4.44
CA GLY A 272 -5.78 9.01 3.51
C GLY A 272 -6.92 9.85 2.95
N SER A 273 -6.61 10.63 1.91
CA SER A 273 -7.56 11.48 1.20
C SER A 273 -7.76 11.00 -0.23
N LEU A 274 -9.00 10.95 -0.69
CA LEU A 274 -9.36 10.72 -2.08
C LEU A 274 -9.89 12.01 -2.67
N MET A 275 -9.41 12.40 -3.84
CA MET A 275 -9.86 13.59 -4.55
C MET A 275 -10.39 13.20 -5.93
N GLY A 276 -11.58 13.65 -6.24
CA GLY A 276 -12.12 13.61 -7.58
C GLY A 276 -11.92 14.92 -8.32
N SER A 277 -11.76 14.84 -9.63
CA SER A 277 -11.50 16.02 -10.47
C SER A 277 -12.74 16.59 -11.14
N PHE A 278 -13.87 15.86 -11.21
CA PHE A 278 -15.09 16.27 -11.94
C PHE A 278 -16.43 15.74 -11.38
N SER A 279 -17.51 15.96 -12.15
CA SER A 279 -18.89 15.75 -11.73
C SER A 279 -19.41 14.31 -11.78
N ASP A 280 -18.74 13.40 -12.48
CA ASP A 280 -19.23 12.03 -12.72
C ASP A 280 -18.25 10.97 -12.22
N GLU A 281 -17.82 11.12 -10.98
CA GLU A 281 -16.72 10.36 -10.37
C GLU A 281 -17.21 9.31 -9.40
N ASN A 282 -16.52 8.14 -9.40
CA ASN A 282 -16.75 7.09 -8.43
C ASN A 282 -15.55 6.99 -7.47
N MET A 283 -15.81 6.96 -6.18
CA MET A 283 -14.78 6.89 -5.16
C MET A 283 -15.13 5.87 -4.08
N GLY A 284 -14.24 4.91 -3.89
CA GLY A 284 -14.35 3.93 -2.83
C GLY A 284 -13.15 3.94 -1.90
N GLY A 285 -13.37 4.04 -0.59
CA GLY A 285 -12.28 4.08 0.38
C GLY A 285 -11.41 2.82 0.37
N ILE A 286 -11.98 1.67 0.03
CA ILE A 286 -11.25 0.42 -0.21
C ILE A 286 -11.32 0.06 -1.70
N VAL A 287 -12.51 -0.12 -2.24
CA VAL A 287 -12.71 -0.54 -3.63
C VAL A 287 -13.64 0.44 -4.33
N CYS A 288 -13.29 0.88 -5.55
CA CYS A 288 -14.21 1.69 -6.33
C CYS A 288 -15.33 0.82 -6.93
N PHE A 289 -14.99 -0.22 -7.69
CA PHE A 289 -15.95 -1.14 -8.31
C PHE A 289 -15.73 -2.58 -7.83
N ASN A 290 -16.70 -3.14 -7.11
CA ASN A 290 -16.74 -4.56 -6.72
C ASN A 290 -17.76 -5.28 -7.59
N GLU A 291 -17.30 -6.04 -8.60
CA GLU A 291 -18.14 -6.50 -9.69
C GLU A 291 -18.04 -7.99 -9.93
N THR A 292 -19.20 -8.64 -9.93
CA THR A 292 -19.36 -10.06 -10.28
C THR A 292 -20.04 -10.18 -11.62
N VAL A 293 -19.35 -10.80 -12.59
CA VAL A 293 -19.87 -11.14 -13.92
C VAL A 293 -19.96 -12.67 -14.08
N SER A 294 -19.70 -13.41 -13.02
CA SER A 294 -19.66 -14.87 -12.95
C SER A 294 -21.00 -15.46 -12.48
N ASN A 295 -21.21 -16.75 -12.75
CA ASN A 295 -22.39 -17.50 -12.26
C ASN A 295 -22.06 -18.47 -11.11
N GLY A 296 -20.88 -18.45 -10.52
CA GLY A 296 -20.51 -19.39 -9.46
C GLY A 296 -19.33 -18.95 -8.61
N LYS A 297 -18.81 -17.77 -8.91
CA LYS A 297 -17.73 -17.11 -8.19
C LYS A 297 -18.10 -15.66 -7.94
N ASN A 298 -17.49 -15.01 -6.97
CA ASN A 298 -17.89 -13.70 -6.51
C ASN A 298 -16.70 -12.73 -6.45
N ALA A 299 -17.01 -11.45 -6.62
CA ALA A 299 -16.11 -10.38 -6.19
C ALA A 299 -16.38 -10.09 -4.71
N ILE A 300 -15.35 -10.18 -3.89
CA ILE A 300 -15.46 -10.15 -2.43
C ILE A 300 -14.53 -9.08 -1.86
N VAL A 301 -15.07 -8.25 -0.98
CA VAL A 301 -14.29 -7.32 -0.13
C VAL A 301 -14.57 -7.69 1.32
N ARG A 302 -13.54 -8.05 2.10
CA ARG A 302 -13.76 -8.49 3.48
C ARG A 302 -12.64 -8.11 4.44
N ASN A 303 -13.02 -7.93 5.70
CA ASN A 303 -12.13 -7.56 6.80
C ASN A 303 -11.26 -6.34 6.49
N CYS A 304 -11.87 -5.30 5.95
CA CYS A 304 -11.19 -4.07 5.56
C CYS A 304 -11.74 -2.88 6.34
N TYR A 305 -10.89 -1.86 6.55
CA TYR A 305 -11.39 -0.59 7.02
C TYR A 305 -10.81 0.61 6.27
N SER A 306 -11.53 1.72 6.27
CA SER A 306 -11.04 2.99 5.75
C SER A 306 -11.29 4.15 6.71
N GLU A 307 -10.33 5.06 6.79
CA GLU A 307 -10.46 6.36 7.43
C GLU A 307 -10.05 7.45 6.43
N LEU A 308 -11.05 8.22 5.99
CA LEU A 308 -10.87 9.28 5.01
C LEU A 308 -10.64 10.61 5.72
N LEU A 309 -9.48 11.24 5.48
CA LEU A 309 -9.06 12.47 6.18
C LEU A 309 -9.74 13.73 5.65
N ASP A 310 -10.11 13.77 4.39
CA ASP A 310 -10.76 14.89 3.73
C ASP A 310 -12.10 14.50 3.12
N TYR A 311 -12.92 15.52 2.88
CA TYR A 311 -14.22 15.33 2.24
C TYR A 311 -14.01 14.82 0.81
N LEU A 312 -14.69 13.74 0.47
CA LEU A 312 -14.83 13.33 -0.91
C LEU A 312 -15.57 14.43 -1.69
N THR A 313 -14.85 15.17 -2.53
CA THR A 313 -15.45 16.18 -3.40
C THR A 313 -15.90 15.52 -4.69
N GLY A 314 -17.04 15.92 -5.30
CA GLY A 314 -17.58 15.32 -6.54
C GLY A 314 -19.08 14.96 -6.38
N HIS A 315 -19.75 14.43 -7.40
CA HIS A 315 -21.22 14.37 -7.43
C HIS A 315 -21.83 12.98 -7.66
N TYR A 316 -21.05 11.91 -7.88
CA TYR A 316 -21.59 10.60 -8.26
C TYR A 316 -21.55 9.55 -7.15
N ASN A 317 -21.10 8.31 -7.42
CA ASN A 317 -21.07 7.25 -6.41
C ASN A 317 -19.89 7.39 -5.46
N LYS A 318 -20.17 7.51 -4.17
CA LYS A 318 -19.15 7.63 -3.14
C LYS A 318 -19.48 6.74 -1.96
N GLY A 319 -18.57 5.85 -1.63
CA GLY A 319 -18.66 4.99 -0.46
C GLY A 319 -17.35 4.98 0.31
N CYS A 320 -17.43 5.07 1.62
CA CYS A 320 -16.23 4.96 2.43
C CYS A 320 -15.56 3.59 2.31
N ILE A 321 -16.30 2.53 1.97
CA ILE A 321 -15.74 1.21 1.68
C ILE A 321 -15.78 0.94 0.18
N VAL A 322 -16.96 0.89 -0.44
CA VAL A 322 -17.13 0.56 -1.84
C VAL A 322 -18.02 1.60 -2.53
N ALA A 323 -17.56 2.16 -3.68
CA ALA A 323 -18.40 3.09 -4.44
C ALA A 323 -19.55 2.35 -5.14
N TYR A 324 -19.26 1.27 -5.83
CA TYR A 324 -20.25 0.47 -6.54
C TYR A 324 -20.07 -1.03 -6.24
N ASN A 325 -21.05 -1.64 -5.57
CA ASN A 325 -21.12 -3.06 -5.28
C ASN A 325 -22.20 -3.71 -6.14
N SER A 326 -21.83 -4.51 -7.12
CA SER A 326 -22.77 -5.10 -8.08
C SER A 326 -23.58 -6.25 -7.50
N GLU A 327 -24.66 -6.63 -8.18
CA GLU A 327 -25.38 -7.86 -7.87
C GLU A 327 -24.43 -9.08 -7.92
N GLY A 328 -24.54 -9.97 -6.95
CA GLY A 328 -23.68 -11.16 -6.81
C GLY A 328 -22.32 -10.89 -6.14
N SER A 329 -21.98 -9.64 -5.87
CA SER A 329 -20.78 -9.29 -5.12
C SER A 329 -21.05 -9.24 -3.61
N VAL A 330 -20.01 -9.43 -2.81
CA VAL A 330 -20.10 -9.52 -1.35
C VAL A 330 -19.17 -8.51 -0.70
N VAL A 331 -19.66 -7.82 0.34
CA VAL A 331 -18.84 -7.02 1.26
C VAL A 331 -19.10 -7.51 2.68
N GLU A 332 -18.06 -7.97 3.37
CA GLU A 332 -18.16 -8.61 4.66
C GLU A 332 -17.17 -8.03 5.67
N ASN A 333 -17.62 -7.81 6.90
CA ASN A 333 -16.79 -7.36 8.01
C ASN A 333 -15.92 -6.14 7.64
N CYS A 334 -16.54 -5.10 7.08
CA CYS A 334 -15.88 -3.88 6.64
C CYS A 334 -16.37 -2.66 7.40
N PHE A 335 -15.45 -1.77 7.75
CA PHE A 335 -15.70 -0.66 8.67
C PHE A 335 -15.17 0.67 8.09
N ALA A 336 -15.85 1.79 8.35
CA ALA A 336 -15.35 3.09 7.95
C ALA A 336 -15.72 4.21 8.93
N ASP A 337 -14.82 5.18 9.09
CA ASP A 337 -15.15 6.46 9.71
C ASP A 337 -15.89 7.36 8.69
N VAL A 338 -17.12 7.68 9.00
CA VAL A 338 -17.96 8.59 8.18
C VAL A 338 -18.18 9.94 8.86
N SER A 339 -17.67 10.16 10.06
CA SER A 339 -17.99 11.30 10.93
C SER A 339 -17.60 12.66 10.35
N GLY A 340 -16.56 12.72 9.52
CA GLY A 340 -16.07 13.93 8.85
C GLY A 340 -16.67 14.18 7.47
N GLN A 341 -17.46 13.29 6.93
CA GLN A 341 -17.81 13.24 5.52
C GLN A 341 -19.18 13.90 5.24
N GLN A 342 -19.19 15.07 4.57
CA GLN A 342 -20.43 15.71 4.13
C GLN A 342 -20.80 15.24 2.72
N GLY A 343 -22.05 14.79 2.53
CA GLY A 343 -22.58 14.41 1.21
C GLY A 343 -22.24 13.01 0.76
N LEU A 344 -21.83 12.13 1.68
CA LEU A 344 -21.63 10.69 1.43
C LEU A 344 -22.93 9.90 1.54
N ASN A 345 -22.98 8.80 0.80
CA ASN A 345 -24.04 7.79 0.96
C ASN A 345 -23.72 6.78 2.10
N GLY A 346 -22.70 7.05 2.95
CA GLY A 346 -22.24 6.18 4.02
C GLY A 346 -21.13 5.21 3.56
N LEU A 347 -21.21 3.94 3.99
CA LEU A 347 -20.22 2.91 3.64
C LEU A 347 -20.18 2.61 2.13
N PHE A 348 -21.30 2.76 1.45
CA PHE A 348 -21.50 2.41 0.04
C PHE A 348 -22.07 3.57 -0.77
N GLY A 349 -21.60 3.74 -2.00
CA GLY A 349 -22.24 4.64 -2.97
C GLY A 349 -23.51 3.98 -3.55
N THR A 350 -23.36 3.01 -4.42
CA THR A 350 -24.43 2.13 -4.91
C THR A 350 -24.20 0.70 -4.45
N ASN A 351 -25.16 0.12 -3.75
CA ASN A 351 -25.06 -1.24 -3.26
C ASN A 351 -26.21 -2.10 -3.78
N LEU A 352 -25.90 -3.03 -4.67
CA LEU A 352 -26.82 -4.03 -5.24
C LEU A 352 -26.47 -5.45 -4.78
N GLY A 353 -25.27 -5.63 -4.17
CA GLY A 353 -24.75 -6.89 -3.68
C GLY A 353 -25.12 -7.18 -2.22
N GLU A 354 -24.50 -8.22 -1.68
CA GLU A 354 -24.67 -8.64 -0.30
C GLU A 354 -23.73 -7.90 0.65
N THR A 355 -24.19 -7.57 1.85
CA THR A 355 -23.38 -6.98 2.91
C THR A 355 -23.58 -7.72 4.23
N ILE A 356 -22.49 -8.04 4.93
CA ILE A 356 -22.48 -8.80 6.18
C ILE A 356 -21.58 -8.10 7.18
N ASN A 357 -22.07 -7.81 8.39
CA ASN A 357 -21.29 -7.21 9.49
C ASN A 357 -20.54 -5.91 9.08
N CYS A 358 -21.12 -5.07 8.23
CA CYS A 358 -20.54 -3.81 7.84
C CYS A 358 -21.16 -2.66 8.63
N THR A 359 -20.34 -1.85 9.30
CA THR A 359 -20.83 -0.73 10.10
C THR A 359 -19.83 0.43 10.14
N GLU A 360 -20.32 1.58 10.56
CA GLU A 360 -19.51 2.76 10.79
C GLU A 360 -18.75 2.65 12.12
N PHE A 361 -17.64 3.36 12.24
CA PHE A 361 -16.95 3.49 13.52
C PHE A 361 -16.58 4.96 13.80
N VAL A 362 -16.31 5.26 15.05
CA VAL A 362 -15.75 6.54 15.49
C VAL A 362 -14.35 6.29 16.03
N PRO A 363 -13.31 6.92 15.47
CA PRO A 363 -11.95 6.76 15.96
C PRO A 363 -11.81 7.21 17.42
N TYR A 364 -11.10 6.43 18.21
CA TYR A 364 -10.65 6.90 19.52
C TYR A 364 -9.44 7.80 19.34
N ILE A 365 -9.63 9.09 19.54
CA ILE A 365 -8.55 10.08 19.49
C ILE A 365 -7.40 9.63 20.42
N TYR A 366 -6.20 9.45 19.87
CA TYR A 366 -4.96 9.02 20.54
C TYR A 366 -4.87 7.56 21.01
N MET A 367 -5.81 6.68 20.65
CA MET A 367 -5.74 5.27 21.08
C MET A 367 -5.48 4.26 19.96
N GLY A 368 -5.51 4.68 18.70
CA GLY A 368 -5.22 3.80 17.55
C GLY A 368 -6.24 2.71 17.31
N ASP A 369 -7.46 2.89 17.79
CA ASP A 369 -8.60 1.97 17.65
C ASP A 369 -9.89 2.79 17.42
N GLY A 370 -11.03 2.13 17.28
CA GLY A 370 -12.33 2.78 17.10
C GLY A 370 -13.47 2.05 17.79
N VAL A 371 -14.58 2.76 18.01
CA VAL A 371 -15.84 2.19 18.49
C VAL A 371 -16.79 2.06 17.32
N LEU A 372 -17.30 0.85 17.09
CA LEU A 372 -18.30 0.55 16.08
C LEU A 372 -19.65 1.17 16.47
N SER A 373 -20.35 1.73 15.50
CA SER A 373 -21.70 2.31 15.74
C SER A 373 -22.71 1.26 16.17
N GLU A 374 -22.53 0.02 15.74
CA GLU A 374 -23.31 -1.15 16.19
C GLU A 374 -22.36 -2.33 16.46
N PRO A 375 -22.54 -3.08 17.58
CA PRO A 375 -21.74 -4.26 17.85
C PRO A 375 -21.91 -5.31 16.76
N VAL A 376 -20.81 -5.95 16.38
CA VAL A 376 -20.78 -7.06 15.42
C VAL A 376 -20.57 -8.39 16.11
N VAL A 377 -21.01 -9.48 15.46
CA VAL A 377 -20.81 -10.86 15.92
C VAL A 377 -20.03 -11.60 14.84
N ILE A 378 -18.82 -12.07 15.18
CA ILE A 378 -17.92 -12.79 14.29
C ILE A 378 -17.50 -14.09 14.99
N GLY A 379 -17.98 -15.21 14.49
CA GLY A 379 -17.82 -16.49 15.19
C GLY A 379 -18.47 -16.46 16.58
N GLU A 380 -17.68 -16.65 17.64
CA GLU A 380 -18.11 -16.57 19.04
C GLU A 380 -17.87 -15.19 19.66
N THR A 381 -17.21 -14.28 18.97
CA THR A 381 -16.85 -12.94 19.45
C THR A 381 -17.96 -11.94 19.15
N GLN A 382 -18.45 -11.26 20.18
CA GLN A 382 -19.31 -10.09 20.06
C GLN A 382 -18.57 -8.87 20.58
N THR A 383 -18.39 -7.85 19.75
CA THR A 383 -17.60 -6.66 20.11
C THR A 383 -18.12 -5.40 19.43
N ASP A 384 -17.84 -4.25 20.06
CA ASP A 384 -18.00 -2.92 19.52
C ASP A 384 -16.65 -2.21 19.29
N ARG A 385 -15.52 -2.95 19.39
CA ARG A 385 -14.17 -2.45 19.17
C ARG A 385 -13.65 -2.85 17.80
N LEU A 386 -13.12 -1.88 17.04
CA LEU A 386 -12.66 -2.08 15.65
C LEU A 386 -11.53 -3.11 15.56
N VAL A 387 -10.46 -2.95 16.35
CA VAL A 387 -9.31 -3.87 16.33
C VAL A 387 -9.73 -5.30 16.74
N GLU A 388 -10.61 -5.43 17.74
CA GLU A 388 -11.11 -6.73 18.17
C GLU A 388 -11.98 -7.38 17.09
N ALA A 389 -12.84 -6.62 16.40
CA ALA A 389 -13.66 -7.13 15.29
C ALA A 389 -12.81 -7.63 14.12
N LEU A 390 -11.78 -6.86 13.72
CA LEU A 390 -10.86 -7.23 12.67
C LEU A 390 -10.09 -8.51 13.02
N ASN A 391 -9.57 -8.62 14.24
CA ASN A 391 -8.86 -9.82 14.71
C ASN A 391 -9.77 -11.02 14.93
N ALA A 392 -11.01 -10.81 15.34
CA ALA A 392 -11.98 -11.90 15.46
C ALA A 392 -12.22 -12.58 14.09
N TRP A 393 -12.26 -11.79 13.01
CA TRP A 393 -12.36 -12.33 11.67
C TRP A 393 -11.09 -13.10 11.28
N VAL A 394 -9.88 -12.54 11.51
CA VAL A 394 -8.60 -13.22 11.25
C VAL A 394 -8.56 -14.57 11.96
N ASN A 395 -8.88 -14.60 13.25
CA ASN A 395 -8.84 -15.82 14.08
C ASN A 395 -9.89 -16.87 13.69
N ALA A 396 -10.95 -16.46 12.99
CA ALA A 396 -11.99 -17.36 12.50
C ALA A 396 -11.65 -18.02 11.15
N GLN A 397 -10.56 -17.64 10.50
CA GLN A 397 -10.15 -18.23 9.22
C GLN A 397 -9.54 -19.62 9.43
N GLU A 398 -9.60 -20.47 8.39
CA GLU A 398 -8.99 -21.81 8.41
C GLU A 398 -7.45 -21.71 8.53
N GLU A 399 -6.85 -20.71 7.92
CA GLU A 399 -5.40 -20.43 7.94
C GLU A 399 -5.13 -19.00 8.45
N PRO A 400 -5.28 -18.76 9.76
CA PRO A 400 -5.16 -17.40 10.31
C PRO A 400 -3.76 -16.80 10.10
N ASN A 401 -2.72 -17.61 9.99
CA ASN A 401 -1.33 -17.17 9.74
C ASN A 401 -1.12 -16.53 8.36
N LEU A 402 -2.06 -16.67 7.43
CA LEU A 402 -2.03 -15.94 6.16
C LEU A 402 -2.36 -14.46 6.31
N TYR A 403 -2.88 -14.04 7.46
CA TYR A 403 -3.35 -12.68 7.68
C TYR A 403 -2.50 -11.98 8.73
N ARG A 404 -2.21 -10.72 8.48
CA ARG A 404 -1.60 -9.84 9.48
C ARG A 404 -2.58 -9.59 10.61
N GLU A 405 -2.11 -9.69 11.84
CA GLU A 405 -2.85 -9.29 13.02
C GLU A 405 -2.97 -7.76 13.07
N TRP A 406 -4.10 -7.28 13.56
CA TRP A 406 -4.35 -5.87 13.77
C TRP A 406 -3.92 -5.43 15.16
N ILE A 407 -3.25 -4.30 15.25
CA ILE A 407 -2.87 -3.68 16.51
C ILE A 407 -3.39 -2.25 16.59
N GLU A 408 -3.51 -1.74 17.81
CA GLU A 408 -3.76 -0.32 18.03
C GLU A 408 -2.61 0.51 17.46
N GLY A 409 -2.91 1.49 16.59
CA GLY A 409 -1.91 2.31 15.93
C GLY A 409 -1.21 3.26 16.89
N LEU A 410 0.10 3.26 16.85
CA LEU A 410 0.94 4.07 17.76
C LEU A 410 1.35 5.42 17.16
N THR A 411 1.45 5.51 15.84
CA THR A 411 2.01 6.68 15.14
C THR A 411 0.95 7.53 14.46
N ILE A 412 -0.02 6.91 13.81
CA ILE A 412 -1.11 7.61 13.09
C ILE A 412 -2.45 7.49 13.82
N TYR A 413 -2.47 6.85 15.00
CA TYR A 413 -3.68 6.69 15.84
C TYR A 413 -4.86 5.99 15.16
N VAL A 414 -4.59 5.14 14.18
CA VAL A 414 -5.54 4.25 13.52
C VAL A 414 -5.06 2.82 13.66
N PRO A 415 -5.92 1.80 13.60
CA PRO A 415 -5.49 0.41 13.58
C PRO A 415 -4.44 0.18 12.50
N GLN A 416 -3.40 -0.56 12.83
CA GLN A 416 -2.31 -0.88 11.93
C GLN A 416 -2.07 -2.38 11.93
N PHE A 417 -1.31 -2.86 10.95
CA PHE A 417 -0.82 -4.22 11.01
C PHE A 417 0.31 -4.35 12.04
N GLY A 418 0.26 -5.40 12.84
CA GLY A 418 1.40 -5.88 13.60
C GLY A 418 2.55 -6.34 12.67
N GLU A 419 3.72 -6.59 13.24
CA GLU A 419 4.81 -7.20 12.48
C GLU A 419 4.34 -8.55 11.93
N PHE A 420 4.74 -8.90 10.72
CA PHE A 420 4.52 -10.25 10.19
C PHE A 420 5.24 -11.24 11.10
N TRP A 421 4.50 -12.19 11.63
CA TRP A 421 5.12 -13.39 12.19
C TRP A 421 5.48 -14.28 11.00
N ASP A 422 6.60 -13.99 10.33
CA ASP A 422 7.16 -15.00 9.44
C ASP A 422 7.36 -16.27 10.27
N ASP A 423 6.81 -17.37 9.78
CA ASP A 423 7.16 -18.70 10.26
C ASP A 423 8.69 -18.82 10.16
N ILE A 424 9.37 -18.44 11.22
CA ILE A 424 10.73 -18.89 11.43
C ILE A 424 10.59 -20.40 11.58
N ALA A 425 10.83 -21.07 10.47
CA ALA A 425 10.86 -22.51 10.42
C ALA A 425 11.57 -23.06 11.66
N ASP A 426 10.81 -23.76 12.46
CA ASP A 426 11.19 -24.72 13.48
C ASP A 426 12.55 -24.55 14.16
N ASN A 427 12.45 -24.32 15.41
CA ASN A 427 13.37 -24.54 16.53
C ASN A 427 13.92 -23.26 17.16
N GLU A 428 13.11 -22.65 18.00
CA GLU A 428 13.49 -22.49 19.41
C GLU A 428 12.33 -21.80 20.15
N SER A 429 11.97 -22.40 21.26
CA SER A 429 11.00 -21.92 22.25
C SER A 429 10.96 -20.38 22.34
N PHE A 430 9.79 -19.79 22.14
CA PHE A 430 9.51 -18.39 22.48
C PHE A 430 9.93 -18.13 23.93
N SER A 431 11.08 -17.58 24.13
CA SER A 431 11.40 -16.91 25.38
C SER A 431 10.74 -15.52 25.31
N SER A 432 9.52 -15.43 25.75
CA SER A 432 8.84 -14.15 25.99
C SER A 432 9.68 -13.36 26.99
N VAL A 433 10.22 -12.21 26.55
CA VAL A 433 10.86 -11.28 27.48
C VAL A 433 9.76 -10.60 28.26
N LEU A 434 9.70 -10.86 29.56
CA LEU A 434 8.79 -10.18 30.47
C LEU A 434 9.47 -8.94 31.03
N VAL A 435 8.77 -7.81 30.96
CA VAL A 435 9.24 -6.54 31.56
C VAL A 435 8.23 -6.10 32.59
N TYR A 436 8.64 -6.08 33.85
CA TYR A 436 7.76 -5.74 34.95
C TYR A 436 8.48 -4.94 36.08
N PRO A 437 7.73 -4.19 36.92
CA PRO A 437 6.30 -3.89 36.81
C PRO A 437 6.01 -3.00 35.60
N ASN A 438 4.84 -3.16 35.01
CA ASN A 438 4.33 -2.29 33.97
C ASN A 438 2.82 -2.05 34.26
N PRO A 439 2.36 -0.83 34.61
CA PRO A 439 3.14 0.43 34.68
C PRO A 439 4.26 0.43 35.75
N VAL A 440 5.24 1.31 35.51
CA VAL A 440 6.45 1.43 36.36
C VAL A 440 6.57 2.82 36.97
N ILE A 441 7.04 2.87 38.23
CA ILE A 441 7.37 4.12 38.93
C ILE A 441 8.86 4.43 38.85
N ASP A 442 9.71 3.47 39.25
CA ASP A 442 11.16 3.69 39.38
C ASP A 442 12.01 2.82 38.45
N ARG A 443 11.74 1.52 38.39
CA ARG A 443 12.58 0.57 37.65
C ARG A 443 11.81 -0.63 37.18
N VAL A 444 12.21 -1.18 36.04
CA VAL A 444 11.73 -2.43 35.48
C VAL A 444 12.76 -3.53 35.59
N VAL A 445 12.29 -4.77 35.64
CA VAL A 445 13.08 -6.00 35.52
C VAL A 445 12.76 -6.65 34.20
N ILE A 446 13.79 -7.09 33.48
CA ILE A 446 13.69 -7.87 32.26
C ILE A 446 13.94 -9.34 32.66
N GLU A 447 12.97 -10.21 32.36
CA GLU A 447 13.03 -11.64 32.63
C GLU A 447 12.88 -12.44 31.33
N GLY A 448 13.54 -13.59 31.23
CA GLY A 448 13.51 -14.46 30.06
C GLY A 448 14.72 -14.29 29.12
N VAL A 449 15.58 -13.27 29.33
CA VAL A 449 16.79 -13.05 28.54
C VAL A 449 17.87 -12.39 29.40
N GLU A 450 19.14 -12.69 29.11
CA GLU A 450 20.27 -11.94 29.64
C GLU A 450 20.59 -10.79 28.69
N ALA A 451 20.29 -9.58 29.12
CA ALA A 451 20.43 -8.38 28.30
C ALA A 451 21.90 -7.93 28.21
N GLU A 452 22.51 -7.98 27.03
CA GLU A 452 23.80 -7.35 26.74
C GLU A 452 23.68 -5.83 26.68
N GLU A 453 22.62 -5.34 25.99
CA GLU A 453 22.39 -3.92 25.84
C GLU A 453 20.87 -3.61 25.75
N VAL A 454 20.45 -2.57 26.44
CA VAL A 454 19.05 -2.09 26.45
C VAL A 454 19.02 -0.62 26.11
N TRP A 455 18.22 -0.24 25.11
CA TRP A 455 17.92 1.14 24.76
C TRP A 455 16.49 1.45 25.15
N VAL A 456 16.28 2.62 25.73
CA VAL A 456 14.96 3.17 26.07
C VAL A 456 14.66 4.32 25.14
N TYR A 457 13.59 4.23 24.38
CA TYR A 457 13.13 5.25 23.45
C TYR A 457 11.91 5.95 23.99
N ASN A 458 11.82 7.26 23.78
CA ASN A 458 10.60 8.03 24.04
C ASN A 458 9.62 7.91 22.84
N GLY A 459 8.43 8.51 22.97
CA GLY A 459 7.41 8.52 21.92
C GLY A 459 7.80 9.25 20.61
N LEU A 460 8.97 9.91 20.57
CA LEU A 460 9.54 10.52 19.37
C LEU A 460 10.64 9.66 18.74
N GLY A 461 10.83 8.42 19.21
CA GLY A 461 11.87 7.52 18.73
C GLY A 461 13.29 7.90 19.15
N GLN A 462 13.47 8.83 20.09
CA GLN A 462 14.78 9.26 20.57
C GLN A 462 15.23 8.35 21.72
N VAL A 463 16.48 7.90 21.68
CA VAL A 463 17.09 7.18 22.80
C VAL A 463 17.24 8.13 23.98
N VAL A 464 16.50 7.89 25.05
CA VAL A 464 16.54 8.68 26.29
C VAL A 464 17.42 8.02 27.36
N LYS A 465 17.69 6.73 27.21
CA LYS A 465 18.57 5.98 28.10
C LYS A 465 19.12 4.75 27.37
N SER A 466 20.37 4.37 27.67
CA SER A 466 20.91 3.05 27.32
C SER A 466 21.71 2.48 28.49
N VAL A 467 21.65 1.15 28.65
CA VAL A 467 22.38 0.41 29.68
C VAL A 467 22.93 -0.88 29.10
N ARG A 468 24.03 -1.38 29.67
CA ARG A 468 24.68 -2.62 29.22
C ARG A 468 24.84 -3.60 30.37
N GLY A 469 24.66 -4.89 30.07
CA GLY A 469 24.89 -6.00 31.01
C GLY A 469 23.97 -5.97 32.23
N MET A 470 22.74 -5.46 32.08
CA MET A 470 21.80 -5.30 33.19
C MET A 470 20.38 -5.66 32.79
N ASN A 471 19.76 -6.54 33.56
CA ASN A 471 18.33 -6.88 33.46
C ASN A 471 17.44 -6.03 34.38
N LYS A 472 18.02 -5.08 35.12
CA LYS A 472 17.25 -4.11 35.95
C LYS A 472 17.54 -2.71 35.47
N ILE A 473 16.51 -2.06 34.93
CA ILE A 473 16.63 -0.76 34.30
C ILE A 473 15.90 0.28 35.15
N GLY A 474 16.65 1.24 35.69
CA GLY A 474 16.03 2.39 36.36
C GLY A 474 15.45 3.35 35.34
N LEU A 475 14.23 3.76 35.53
CA LEU A 475 13.52 4.74 34.70
C LEU A 475 13.23 6.04 35.50
N GLU A 476 13.88 6.19 36.64
CA GLU A 476 13.80 7.39 37.45
C GLU A 476 14.29 8.62 36.66
N GLY A 477 13.53 9.70 36.69
CA GLY A 477 13.86 10.92 35.95
C GLY A 477 13.23 11.00 34.55
N LEU A 478 12.67 9.93 34.01
CA LEU A 478 11.89 10.02 32.77
C LEU A 478 10.50 10.63 33.06
N PRO A 479 9.96 11.49 32.21
CA PRO A 479 8.58 11.98 32.31
C PRO A 479 7.55 10.84 32.31
N GLN A 480 6.37 11.10 32.87
CA GLN A 480 5.24 10.19 32.71
C GLN A 480 4.95 10.00 31.22
N GLY A 481 4.77 8.76 30.78
CA GLY A 481 4.53 8.44 29.37
C GLY A 481 4.87 7.00 29.03
N VAL A 482 4.73 6.68 27.77
CA VAL A 482 5.05 5.35 27.23
C VAL A 482 6.45 5.37 26.60
N TYR A 483 7.20 4.32 26.88
CA TYR A 483 8.57 4.14 26.42
C TYR A 483 8.71 2.76 25.78
N LEU A 484 9.54 2.65 24.75
CA LEU A 484 9.91 1.40 24.12
C LEU A 484 11.29 0.97 24.59
N LEU A 485 11.42 -0.24 25.09
CA LEU A 485 12.70 -0.86 25.41
C LEU A 485 13.10 -1.78 24.23
N ARG A 486 14.29 -1.54 23.70
CA ARG A 486 14.93 -2.45 22.75
C ARG A 486 16.05 -3.16 23.48
N ILE A 487 15.98 -4.49 23.55
CA ILE A 487 16.84 -5.33 24.36
C ILE A 487 17.62 -6.24 23.41
N ARG A 488 18.96 -6.21 23.47
CA ARG A 488 19.81 -7.12 22.72
C ARG A 488 20.47 -8.08 23.70
N ASP A 489 20.40 -9.38 23.42
CA ASP A 489 21.07 -10.41 24.21
C ASP A 489 22.56 -10.63 23.77
N GLU A 490 23.27 -11.46 24.51
CA GLU A 490 24.66 -11.81 24.20
C GLU A 490 24.86 -12.55 22.87
N LYS A 491 23.79 -13.11 22.30
CA LYS A 491 23.78 -13.77 20.98
C LYS A 491 23.45 -12.82 19.83
N GLY A 492 23.19 -11.54 20.14
CA GLY A 492 22.82 -10.52 19.17
C GLY A 492 21.32 -10.50 18.83
N LYS A 493 20.50 -11.38 19.41
CA LYS A 493 19.05 -11.38 19.21
C LYS A 493 18.43 -10.14 19.88
N VAL A 494 17.49 -9.51 19.20
CA VAL A 494 16.84 -8.28 19.66
C VAL A 494 15.41 -8.57 20.06
N PHE A 495 15.01 -8.02 21.21
CA PHE A 495 13.65 -8.07 21.75
C PHE A 495 13.16 -6.65 21.99
N THR A 496 11.86 -6.46 21.94
CA THR A 496 11.21 -5.19 22.24
C THR A 496 10.15 -5.35 23.32
N ALA A 497 10.03 -4.35 24.18
CA ALA A 497 9.00 -4.31 25.21
C ALA A 497 8.51 -2.87 25.42
N LYS A 498 7.21 -2.71 25.62
CA LYS A 498 6.57 -1.43 25.92
C LYS A 498 6.44 -1.27 27.44
N VAL A 499 6.77 -0.08 27.96
CA VAL A 499 6.69 0.22 29.37
C VAL A 499 6.02 1.57 29.59
N ALA A 500 4.99 1.59 30.43
CA ALA A 500 4.34 2.83 30.87
C ALA A 500 4.98 3.33 32.17
N VAL A 501 5.53 4.55 32.16
CA VAL A 501 6.03 5.24 33.35
C VAL A 501 4.92 6.06 33.98
N GLU A 502 4.58 5.75 35.23
CA GLU A 502 3.62 6.51 36.05
C GLU A 502 4.34 7.28 37.14
N ARG A 503 3.76 8.43 37.56
CA ARG A 503 4.27 9.25 38.66
C ARG A 503 3.16 9.81 39.49
#